data_3ac47513e63eb265bf4e283380f626cd
#
_entry.id   3ac47513e63eb265bf4e283380f626cd
#
_cell.length_a   1.000
_cell.length_b   1.000
_cell.length_c   1.000
_cell.angle_alpha   90.00
_cell.angle_beta   90.00
_cell.angle_gamma   90.00
#
_symmetry.space_group_name_H-M   'P 1'
#
loop_
_entity.id
_entity.type
_entity.pdbx_description
1 polymer ?
#
loop_
_entity_poly.entity_id
_entity_poly.type
_entity_poly.pdbx_seq_one_letter_code
_entity_poly.pdbx_strand_id
1 'polypeptide(L)'
;MDFRTDKLLHGGDYNPEQWLKRPDILAKDIDMLEESGCNVVSLGIFSWSTLEPEEGVFNFGWLQEIIDKLYKRGISTILATPSGARPKWMADKYPEVLRVDETRHRALFGFRHNHCYTSPVYREKVHIINKKLAQEVATHPGVILWHISNEYGGECHCPLCQEAFRNWLKEKYQTIENLNDQWCTTFWSHTYNSFDQIESPSK
;
A
#
# COMPACT_ATOMS: atom_id res chain seq x y z
N MET A 1 -20.89 10.73 4.80
CA MET A 1 -20.55 12.02 4.17
C MET A 1 -20.97 11.91 2.71
N ASP A 2 -22.02 12.62 2.30
CA ASP A 2 -22.41 12.66 0.87
C ASP A 2 -21.41 13.54 0.14
N PHE A 3 -20.50 12.92 -0.61
CA PHE A 3 -19.62 13.67 -1.49
C PHE A 3 -20.42 14.12 -2.73
N ARG A 4 -20.60 15.41 -2.84
CA ARG A 4 -21.18 16.05 -4.03
C ARG A 4 -20.25 17.14 -4.50
N THR A 5 -19.88 17.13 -5.76
CA THR A 5 -19.17 18.23 -6.41
C THR A 5 -19.95 18.67 -7.65
N ASP A 6 -20.10 19.96 -7.79
CA ASP A 6 -20.66 20.64 -8.98
C ASP A 6 -19.58 21.00 -9.99
N LYS A 7 -18.32 20.66 -9.68
CA LYS A 7 -17.14 20.97 -10.48
C LYS A 7 -16.46 19.69 -10.97
N LEU A 8 -15.90 19.74 -12.17
CA LEU A 8 -14.97 18.73 -12.62
C LEU A 8 -13.71 18.78 -11.75
N LEU A 9 -13.34 17.67 -11.16
CA LEU A 9 -12.07 17.55 -10.45
C LEU A 9 -10.94 17.32 -11.45
N HIS A 10 -9.94 18.21 -11.42
CA HIS A 10 -8.77 18.20 -12.30
C HIS A 10 -7.51 18.31 -11.48
N GLY A 11 -6.59 17.34 -11.64
CA GLY A 11 -5.33 17.26 -10.91
C GLY A 11 -4.68 15.91 -11.03
N GLY A 12 -3.73 15.63 -10.16
CA GLY A 12 -2.97 14.37 -10.16
C GLY A 12 -2.32 14.08 -8.82
N ASP A 13 -1.38 13.15 -8.82
CA ASP A 13 -0.58 12.84 -7.64
C ASP A 13 0.43 13.96 -7.37
N TYR A 14 0.55 14.34 -6.09
CA TYR A 14 1.53 15.31 -5.63
C TYR A 14 2.32 14.73 -4.45
N ASN A 15 3.65 14.73 -4.55
CA ASN A 15 4.55 14.13 -3.58
C ASN A 15 5.50 15.18 -2.97
N PRO A 16 4.99 16.14 -2.17
CA PRO A 16 5.77 17.24 -1.60
C PRO A 16 6.81 16.79 -0.57
N GLU A 17 6.68 15.57 -0.03
CA GLU A 17 7.64 15.00 0.92
C GLU A 17 9.07 14.97 0.38
N GLN A 18 9.24 14.96 -0.94
CA GLN A 18 10.55 15.04 -1.62
C GLN A 18 11.23 16.41 -1.42
N TRP A 19 10.45 17.44 -1.18
CA TRP A 19 10.89 18.85 -1.20
C TRP A 19 10.75 19.56 0.14
N LEU A 20 10.50 18.86 1.25
CA LEU A 20 10.30 19.50 2.57
C LEU A 20 11.47 20.38 3.03
N LYS A 21 12.68 20.10 2.53
CA LYS A 21 13.88 20.94 2.78
C LYS A 21 14.10 22.04 1.74
N ARG A 22 13.18 22.19 0.81
CA ARG A 22 13.24 23.16 -0.31
C ARG A 22 11.92 23.95 -0.39
N PRO A 23 11.70 24.87 0.55
CA PRO A 23 10.45 25.66 0.60
C PRO A 23 10.23 26.51 -0.65
N ASP A 24 11.29 26.86 -1.36
CA ASP A 24 11.26 27.52 -2.66
C ASP A 24 10.59 26.66 -3.74
N ILE A 25 10.89 25.35 -3.76
CA ILE A 25 10.25 24.40 -4.69
C ILE A 25 8.78 24.17 -4.31
N LEU A 26 8.50 23.94 -3.03
CA LEU A 26 7.12 23.74 -2.57
C LEU A 26 6.21 24.95 -2.89
N ALA A 27 6.72 26.16 -2.75
CA ALA A 27 5.96 27.36 -3.11
C ALA A 27 5.68 27.40 -4.62
N LYS A 28 6.70 27.15 -5.43
CA LYS A 28 6.58 27.11 -6.89
C LYS A 28 5.65 26.02 -7.38
N ASP A 29 5.70 24.82 -6.78
CA ASP A 29 4.81 23.72 -7.13
C ASP A 29 3.34 24.11 -6.93
N ILE A 30 3.02 24.76 -5.80
CA ILE A 30 1.64 25.20 -5.51
C ILE A 30 1.19 26.28 -6.50
N ASP A 31 2.06 27.23 -6.83
CA ASP A 31 1.77 28.26 -7.85
C ASP A 31 1.53 27.60 -9.21
N MET A 32 2.33 26.64 -9.62
CA MET A 32 2.15 25.90 -10.89
C MET A 32 0.88 25.05 -10.91
N LEU A 33 0.51 24.41 -9.79
CA LEU A 33 -0.76 23.69 -9.66
C LEU A 33 -1.95 24.63 -9.87
N GLU A 34 -1.92 25.82 -9.27
CA GLU A 34 -2.96 26.82 -9.46
C GLU A 34 -2.99 27.36 -10.92
N GLU A 35 -1.85 27.69 -11.50
CA GLU A 35 -1.71 28.18 -12.87
C GLU A 35 -2.21 27.13 -13.91
N SER A 36 -2.01 25.84 -13.63
CA SER A 36 -2.48 24.75 -14.48
C SER A 36 -4.00 24.49 -14.36
N GLY A 37 -4.69 25.19 -13.47
CA GLY A 37 -6.12 24.98 -13.21
C GLY A 37 -6.42 23.74 -12.38
N CYS A 38 -5.43 23.16 -11.70
CA CYS A 38 -5.66 22.06 -10.76
C CYS A 38 -6.53 22.52 -9.59
N ASN A 39 -7.54 21.72 -9.24
CA ASN A 39 -8.43 21.96 -8.11
C ASN A 39 -8.48 20.80 -7.12
N VAL A 40 -7.72 19.73 -7.38
CA VAL A 40 -7.56 18.57 -6.51
C VAL A 40 -6.20 17.91 -6.72
N VAL A 41 -5.61 17.39 -5.65
CA VAL A 41 -4.40 16.54 -5.72
C VAL A 41 -4.56 15.31 -4.81
N SER A 42 -3.97 14.19 -5.23
CA SER A 42 -3.79 13.02 -4.37
C SER A 42 -2.48 13.17 -3.61
N LEU A 43 -2.52 13.12 -2.27
CA LEU A 43 -1.41 13.52 -1.41
C LEU A 43 -1.06 12.42 -0.41
N GLY A 44 0.23 12.13 -0.25
CA GLY A 44 0.74 11.23 0.78
C GLY A 44 0.83 9.75 0.40
N ILE A 45 0.72 9.40 -0.88
CA ILE A 45 0.61 8.01 -1.39
C ILE A 45 1.79 7.14 -0.95
N PHE A 46 3.02 7.68 -0.95
CA PHE A 46 4.24 6.95 -0.66
C PHE A 46 5.02 7.53 0.54
N SER A 47 4.40 8.38 1.32
CA SER A 47 5.07 9.20 2.34
C SER A 47 5.23 8.51 3.71
N TRP A 48 5.04 7.18 3.81
CA TRP A 48 5.08 6.49 5.12
C TRP A 48 6.36 6.78 5.92
N SER A 49 7.53 6.72 5.28
CA SER A 49 8.80 6.99 5.96
C SER A 49 8.95 8.42 6.48
N THR A 50 8.21 9.38 5.90
CA THR A 50 8.18 10.77 6.36
C THR A 50 7.12 11.00 7.43
N LEU A 51 6.02 10.24 7.36
CA LEU A 51 4.94 10.26 8.35
C LEU A 51 5.30 9.46 9.62
N GLU A 52 6.12 8.42 9.49
CA GLU A 52 6.60 7.57 10.58
C GLU A 52 8.08 7.22 10.31
N PRO A 53 9.02 8.15 10.59
CA PRO A 53 10.45 7.96 10.32
C PRO A 53 11.09 6.84 11.15
N GLU A 54 10.56 6.57 12.34
CA GLU A 54 10.89 5.45 13.19
C GLU A 54 9.60 4.81 13.70
N GLU A 55 9.62 3.52 14.00
CA GLU A 55 8.44 2.80 14.47
C GLU A 55 7.81 3.47 15.69
N GLY A 56 6.56 3.89 15.55
CA GLY A 56 5.79 4.56 16.59
C GLY A 56 6.07 6.05 16.75
N VAL A 57 6.98 6.62 15.97
CA VAL A 57 7.29 8.06 15.98
C VAL A 57 6.59 8.72 14.78
N PHE A 58 5.54 9.50 15.04
CA PHE A 58 4.69 10.07 13.99
C PHE A 58 4.96 11.56 13.78
N ASN A 59 4.92 11.98 12.51
CA ASN A 59 5.11 13.36 12.08
C ASN A 59 4.11 13.74 10.99
N PHE A 60 2.96 14.29 11.38
CA PHE A 60 1.90 14.71 10.45
C PHE A 60 1.89 16.22 10.18
N GLY A 61 2.66 17.01 10.94
CA GLY A 61 2.62 18.48 10.87
C GLY A 61 2.90 19.01 9.47
N TRP A 62 3.91 18.49 8.79
CA TRP A 62 4.25 18.90 7.42
C TRP A 62 3.10 18.65 6.43
N LEU A 63 2.38 17.53 6.60
CA LEU A 63 1.27 17.15 5.73
C LEU A 63 0.09 18.11 5.92
N GLN A 64 -0.22 18.45 7.18
CA GLN A 64 -1.26 19.43 7.52
C GLN A 64 -0.92 20.82 6.94
N GLU A 65 0.34 21.26 7.05
CA GLU A 65 0.79 22.53 6.46
C GLU A 65 0.63 22.57 4.93
N ILE A 66 0.92 21.47 4.24
CA ILE A 66 0.74 21.37 2.79
C ILE A 66 -0.75 21.42 2.43
N ILE A 67 -1.58 20.66 3.14
CA ILE A 67 -3.04 20.69 2.93
C ILE A 67 -3.60 22.08 3.17
N ASP A 68 -3.16 22.79 4.20
CA ASP A 68 -3.53 24.17 4.49
C ASP A 68 -3.19 25.11 3.32
N LYS A 69 -1.97 24.98 2.78
CA LYS A 69 -1.51 25.82 1.65
C LYS A 69 -2.33 25.55 0.38
N LEU A 70 -2.58 24.29 0.07
CA LEU A 70 -3.41 23.88 -1.07
C LEU A 70 -4.85 24.40 -0.92
N TYR A 71 -5.44 24.18 0.26
CA TYR A 71 -6.80 24.61 0.56
C TYR A 71 -7.01 26.11 0.42
N LYS A 72 -6.04 26.94 0.86
CA LYS A 72 -6.05 28.40 0.68
C LYS A 72 -6.03 28.85 -0.79
N ARG A 73 -5.54 28.00 -1.68
CA ARG A 73 -5.54 28.21 -3.14
C ARG A 73 -6.74 27.55 -3.84
N GLY A 74 -7.71 27.03 -3.08
CA GLY A 74 -8.89 26.35 -3.63
C GLY A 74 -8.62 24.95 -4.18
N ILE A 75 -7.46 24.35 -3.84
CA ILE A 75 -7.06 23.00 -4.25
C ILE A 75 -7.41 22.02 -3.13
N SER A 76 -8.31 21.08 -3.41
CA SER A 76 -8.74 20.05 -2.49
C SER A 76 -7.72 18.90 -2.43
N THR A 77 -7.76 18.13 -1.36
CA THR A 77 -6.89 16.96 -1.17
C THR A 77 -7.70 15.67 -1.18
N ILE A 78 -7.25 14.72 -1.99
CA ILE A 78 -7.57 13.30 -1.84
C ILE A 78 -6.47 12.72 -0.97
N LEU A 79 -6.78 12.43 0.30
CA LEU A 79 -5.78 11.98 1.28
C LEU A 79 -5.48 10.51 1.06
N ALA A 80 -4.21 10.19 0.79
CA ALA A 80 -3.81 8.81 0.56
C ALA A 80 -3.37 8.11 1.85
N THR A 81 -3.73 6.82 1.98
CA THR A 81 -3.09 5.94 2.94
C THR A 81 -1.72 5.52 2.38
N PRO A 82 -0.60 5.65 3.14
CA PRO A 82 0.75 5.56 2.59
C PRO A 82 1.26 4.13 2.40
N SER A 83 0.36 3.15 2.44
CA SER A 83 0.69 1.71 2.50
C SER A 83 1.26 1.12 1.20
N GLY A 84 1.27 1.87 0.09
CA GLY A 84 1.89 1.43 -1.16
C GLY A 84 3.42 1.32 -1.12
N ALA A 85 4.08 2.02 -0.19
CA ALA A 85 5.51 1.93 0.03
C ALA A 85 5.80 1.94 1.54
N ARG A 86 6.48 0.93 2.03
CA ARG A 86 6.81 0.80 3.45
C ARG A 86 8.15 1.42 3.79
N PRO A 87 8.36 1.89 5.03
CA PRO A 87 9.62 2.44 5.47
C PRO A 87 10.72 1.36 5.65
N LYS A 88 11.98 1.80 5.58
CA LYS A 88 13.15 0.92 5.72
C LYS A 88 13.21 0.24 7.07
N TRP A 89 12.87 0.94 8.18
CA TRP A 89 12.88 0.39 9.53
C TRP A 89 12.01 -0.87 9.65
N MET A 90 10.88 -0.92 8.91
CA MET A 90 10.01 -2.11 8.92
C MET A 90 10.69 -3.32 8.27
N ALA A 91 11.40 -3.13 7.16
CA ALA A 91 12.13 -4.21 6.52
C ALA A 91 13.33 -4.71 7.34
N ASP A 92 13.98 -3.81 8.10
CA ASP A 92 15.11 -4.17 8.95
C ASP A 92 14.69 -4.93 10.19
N LYS A 93 13.62 -4.47 10.83
CA LYS A 93 13.13 -5.07 12.08
C LYS A 93 12.28 -6.32 11.84
N TYR A 94 11.59 -6.39 10.71
CA TYR A 94 10.63 -7.43 10.34
C TYR A 94 10.89 -7.92 8.90
N PRO A 95 12.04 -8.57 8.61
CA PRO A 95 12.41 -8.95 7.24
C PRO A 95 11.39 -9.89 6.58
N GLU A 96 10.56 -10.59 7.35
CA GLU A 96 9.49 -11.45 6.85
C GLU A 96 8.37 -10.68 6.13
N VAL A 97 8.30 -9.34 6.29
CA VAL A 97 7.35 -8.51 5.52
C VAL A 97 7.71 -8.40 4.05
N LEU A 98 8.98 -8.66 3.71
CA LEU A 98 9.46 -8.63 2.33
C LEU A 98 8.90 -9.80 1.52
N ARG A 99 8.52 -9.53 0.27
CA ARG A 99 8.00 -10.56 -0.64
C ARG A 99 9.03 -11.65 -0.91
N VAL A 100 8.50 -12.81 -1.20
CA VAL A 100 9.24 -13.96 -1.74
C VAL A 100 8.73 -14.21 -3.14
N ASP A 101 9.61 -14.32 -4.11
CA ASP A 101 9.27 -14.60 -5.50
C ASP A 101 8.90 -16.07 -5.76
N GLU A 102 8.54 -16.39 -6.99
CA GLU A 102 8.17 -17.74 -7.42
C GLU A 102 9.33 -18.75 -7.36
N THR A 103 10.59 -18.27 -7.32
CA THR A 103 11.79 -19.10 -7.12
C THR A 103 12.18 -19.24 -5.65
N ARG A 104 11.32 -18.77 -4.76
CA ARG A 104 11.45 -18.81 -3.29
C ARG A 104 12.57 -17.93 -2.73
N HIS A 105 13.03 -16.93 -3.48
CA HIS A 105 13.98 -15.94 -2.99
C HIS A 105 13.25 -14.75 -2.37
N ARG A 106 13.70 -14.34 -1.19
CA ARG A 106 13.18 -13.14 -0.53
C ARG A 106 13.77 -11.90 -1.19
N ALA A 107 12.89 -10.98 -1.58
CA ALA A 107 13.29 -9.70 -2.15
C ALA A 107 14.07 -8.86 -1.12
N LEU A 108 14.99 -8.04 -1.60
CA LEU A 108 15.65 -7.01 -0.80
C LEU A 108 14.74 -5.78 -0.65
N PHE A 109 15.08 -4.89 0.29
CA PHE A 109 14.41 -3.61 0.40
C PHE A 109 14.65 -2.77 -0.86
N GLY A 110 13.62 -2.18 -1.38
CA GLY A 110 13.61 -1.32 -2.57
C GLY A 110 12.28 -1.45 -3.29
N PHE A 111 12.05 -0.54 -4.23
CA PHE A 111 10.79 -0.39 -4.93
C PHE A 111 9.57 -0.21 -4.02
N ARG A 112 8.44 0.16 -4.60
CA ARG A 112 7.12 0.12 -3.96
C ARG A 112 6.53 -1.30 -4.06
N HIS A 113 5.51 -1.61 -3.24
CA HIS A 113 4.79 -2.88 -3.24
C HIS A 113 5.65 -4.14 -3.00
N ASN A 114 6.83 -3.97 -2.43
CA ASN A 114 7.71 -5.08 -2.08
C ASN A 114 7.42 -5.61 -0.66
N HIS A 115 6.15 -5.92 -0.37
CA HIS A 115 5.71 -6.44 0.91
C HIS A 115 4.64 -7.53 0.71
N CYS A 116 4.58 -8.44 1.68
CA CYS A 116 3.60 -9.52 1.70
C CYS A 116 2.29 -9.01 2.33
N TYR A 117 1.19 -8.99 1.59
CA TYR A 117 -0.13 -8.61 2.11
C TYR A 117 -0.70 -9.61 3.12
N THR A 118 -0.17 -10.83 3.20
CA THR A 118 -0.56 -11.85 4.18
C THR A 118 0.19 -11.69 5.50
N SER A 119 1.29 -10.90 5.53
CA SER A 119 2.06 -10.66 6.76
C SER A 119 1.20 -9.99 7.84
N PRO A 120 1.06 -10.59 9.04
CA PRO A 120 0.32 -9.97 10.14
C PRO A 120 1.00 -8.70 10.63
N VAL A 121 2.33 -8.66 10.63
CA VAL A 121 3.10 -7.47 11.00
C VAL A 121 2.80 -6.31 10.04
N TYR A 122 2.87 -6.55 8.73
CA TYR A 122 2.53 -5.51 7.75
C TYR A 122 1.11 -4.98 7.96
N ARG A 123 0.13 -5.87 8.12
CA ARG A 123 -1.27 -5.49 8.35
C ARG A 123 -1.46 -4.68 9.63
N GLU A 124 -0.80 -5.07 10.73
CA GLU A 124 -0.83 -4.32 11.99
C GLU A 124 -0.29 -2.90 11.81
N LYS A 125 0.90 -2.77 11.18
CA LYS A 125 1.52 -1.44 10.98
C LYS A 125 0.70 -0.57 10.03
N VAL A 126 0.13 -1.14 8.98
CA VAL A 126 -0.84 -0.43 8.10
C VAL A 126 -2.04 0.07 8.88
N HIS A 127 -2.61 -0.77 9.76
CA HIS A 127 -3.73 -0.36 10.62
C HIS A 127 -3.34 0.82 11.51
N ILE A 128 -2.17 0.76 12.14
CA ILE A 128 -1.68 1.82 13.05
C ILE A 128 -1.52 3.15 12.31
N ILE A 129 -0.74 3.16 11.21
CA ILE A 129 -0.48 4.40 10.48
C ILE A 129 -1.76 5.00 9.88
N ASN A 130 -2.64 4.18 9.31
CA ASN A 130 -3.89 4.66 8.72
C ASN A 130 -4.84 5.22 9.80
N LYS A 131 -4.92 4.57 10.97
CA LYS A 131 -5.71 5.07 12.10
C LYS A 131 -5.18 6.42 12.58
N LYS A 132 -3.86 6.56 12.74
CA LYS A 132 -3.20 7.81 13.14
C LYS A 132 -3.45 8.91 12.11
N LEU A 133 -3.24 8.62 10.83
CA LEU A 133 -3.49 9.57 9.75
C LEU A 133 -4.95 10.05 9.74
N ALA A 134 -5.90 9.14 9.94
CA ALA A 134 -7.32 9.50 10.01
C ALA A 134 -7.63 10.38 11.22
N GLN A 135 -7.04 10.10 12.37
CA GLN A 135 -7.24 10.89 13.58
C GLN A 135 -6.69 12.31 13.47
N GLU A 136 -5.53 12.47 12.83
CA GLU A 136 -4.79 13.74 12.82
C GLU A 136 -5.16 14.65 11.63
N VAL A 137 -5.56 14.06 10.49
CA VAL A 137 -5.65 14.82 9.23
C VAL A 137 -7.03 14.75 8.57
N ALA A 138 -7.78 13.66 8.73
CA ALA A 138 -9.00 13.42 7.93
C ALA A 138 -10.14 14.43 8.15
N THR A 139 -10.14 15.16 9.26
CA THR A 139 -11.16 16.18 9.57
C THR A 139 -10.85 17.56 8.96
N HIS A 140 -9.70 17.70 8.30
CA HIS A 140 -9.33 18.95 7.67
C HIS A 140 -10.30 19.30 6.52
N PRO A 141 -10.83 20.54 6.44
CA PRO A 141 -11.85 20.91 5.43
C PRO A 141 -11.37 20.78 3.98
N GLY A 142 -10.06 20.81 3.75
CA GLY A 142 -9.46 20.57 2.43
C GLY A 142 -9.43 19.10 2.01
N VAL A 143 -9.66 18.15 2.93
CA VAL A 143 -9.69 16.71 2.61
C VAL A 143 -11.10 16.32 2.19
N ILE A 144 -11.25 15.88 0.94
CA ILE A 144 -12.56 15.57 0.34
C ILE A 144 -12.79 14.08 0.07
N LEU A 145 -11.72 13.31 -0.12
CA LEU A 145 -11.77 11.88 -0.44
C LEU A 145 -10.56 11.15 0.16
N TRP A 146 -10.63 9.81 0.17
CA TRP A 146 -9.52 8.93 0.47
C TRP A 146 -9.02 8.21 -0.77
N HIS A 147 -7.69 8.16 -0.91
CA HIS A 147 -6.98 7.27 -1.83
C HIS A 147 -6.46 6.06 -1.03
N ILE A 148 -7.11 4.92 -1.18
CA ILE A 148 -6.78 3.74 -0.36
C ILE A 148 -5.60 2.99 -0.98
N SER A 149 -4.41 3.12 -0.37
CA SER A 149 -3.15 2.55 -0.86
C SER A 149 -2.85 3.00 -2.30
N ASN A 150 -2.22 2.15 -3.09
CA ASN A 150 -2.00 2.42 -4.51
C ASN A 150 -1.74 1.11 -5.26
N GLU A 151 -2.36 0.92 -6.42
CA GLU A 151 -2.07 -0.14 -7.40
C GLU A 151 -1.77 -1.51 -6.79
N TYR A 152 -2.70 -2.04 -5.99
CA TYR A 152 -2.52 -3.37 -5.40
C TYR A 152 -2.16 -4.40 -6.46
N GLY A 153 -1.08 -5.14 -6.27
CA GLY A 153 -0.63 -6.12 -7.25
C GLY A 153 0.58 -6.93 -6.79
N GLY A 154 1.02 -7.80 -7.69
CA GLY A 154 2.15 -8.69 -7.49
C GLY A 154 1.81 -9.91 -6.63
N GLU A 155 2.73 -10.84 -6.59
CA GLU A 155 2.62 -12.15 -5.95
C GLU A 155 3.59 -12.27 -4.78
N CYS A 156 3.29 -13.17 -3.86
CA CYS A 156 4.20 -13.53 -2.78
C CYS A 156 4.09 -15.02 -2.48
N HIS A 157 5.22 -15.69 -2.47
CA HIS A 157 5.34 -17.14 -2.27
C HIS A 157 6.00 -17.49 -0.92
N CYS A 158 5.91 -16.59 0.07
CA CYS A 158 6.43 -16.84 1.41
C CYS A 158 5.63 -17.93 2.15
N PRO A 159 6.14 -18.49 3.25
CA PRO A 159 5.44 -19.55 4.01
C PRO A 159 3.99 -19.20 4.37
N LEU A 160 3.70 -17.97 4.75
CA LEU A 160 2.33 -17.52 5.05
C LEU A 160 1.41 -17.59 3.83
N CYS A 161 1.92 -17.19 2.66
CA CYS A 161 1.14 -17.26 1.41
C CYS A 161 0.95 -18.72 0.94
N GLN A 162 1.97 -19.57 1.14
CA GLN A 162 1.87 -21.00 0.86
C GLN A 162 0.79 -21.68 1.73
N GLU A 163 0.78 -21.35 3.02
CA GLU A 163 -0.24 -21.87 3.94
C GLU A 163 -1.64 -21.37 3.56
N ALA A 164 -1.78 -20.07 3.29
CA ALA A 164 -3.06 -19.52 2.85
C ALA A 164 -3.57 -20.16 1.55
N PHE A 165 -2.67 -20.43 0.59
CA PHE A 165 -2.99 -21.12 -0.64
C PHE A 165 -3.48 -22.56 -0.39
N ARG A 166 -2.78 -23.32 0.46
CA ARG A 166 -3.19 -24.68 0.83
C ARG A 166 -4.56 -24.70 1.54
N ASN A 167 -4.81 -23.74 2.42
CA ASN A 167 -6.10 -23.65 3.11
C ASN A 167 -7.24 -23.35 2.11
N TRP A 168 -7.01 -22.44 1.18
CA TRP A 168 -7.96 -22.15 0.10
C TRP A 168 -8.22 -23.40 -0.76
N LEU A 169 -7.19 -24.20 -1.07
CA LEU A 169 -7.36 -25.48 -1.79
C LEU A 169 -8.17 -26.48 -0.98
N LYS A 170 -7.92 -26.61 0.34
CA LYS A 170 -8.71 -27.48 1.23
C LYS A 170 -10.19 -27.09 1.23
N GLU A 171 -10.48 -25.79 1.32
CA GLU A 171 -11.86 -25.29 1.25
C GLU A 171 -12.51 -25.55 -0.10
N LYS A 172 -11.78 -25.37 -1.19
CA LYS A 172 -12.30 -25.51 -2.56
C LYS A 172 -12.53 -26.96 -2.97
N TYR A 173 -11.58 -27.83 -2.70
CA TYR A 173 -11.59 -29.21 -3.19
C TYR A 173 -12.04 -30.24 -2.15
N GLN A 174 -12.05 -29.90 -0.87
CA GLN A 174 -12.46 -30.71 0.28
C GLN A 174 -11.56 -31.93 0.55
N THR A 175 -11.26 -32.75 -0.47
CA THR A 175 -10.38 -33.91 -0.37
C THR A 175 -9.22 -33.83 -1.35
N ILE A 176 -8.11 -34.49 -1.02
CA ILE A 176 -6.94 -34.51 -1.89
C ILE A 176 -7.17 -35.31 -3.17
N GLU A 177 -8.00 -36.35 -3.08
CA GLU A 177 -8.43 -37.19 -4.21
C GLU A 177 -9.20 -36.35 -5.22
N ASN A 178 -10.17 -35.56 -4.76
CA ASN A 178 -10.93 -34.64 -5.62
C ASN A 178 -10.03 -33.60 -6.30
N LEU A 179 -9.05 -33.07 -5.59
CA LEU A 179 -8.07 -32.14 -6.17
C LEU A 179 -7.27 -32.87 -7.27
N ASN A 180 -6.72 -34.06 -6.97
CA ASN A 180 -5.94 -34.82 -7.91
C ASN A 180 -6.72 -35.16 -9.20
N ASP A 181 -7.98 -35.54 -9.05
CA ASP A 181 -8.85 -35.83 -10.17
C ASP A 181 -9.10 -34.60 -11.05
N GLN A 182 -9.46 -33.48 -10.44
CA GLN A 182 -9.75 -32.25 -11.18
C GLN A 182 -8.51 -31.62 -11.83
N TRP A 183 -7.33 -31.80 -11.24
CA TRP A 183 -6.07 -31.31 -11.78
C TRP A 183 -5.39 -32.31 -12.71
N CYS A 184 -5.91 -33.52 -12.84
CA CYS A 184 -5.30 -34.61 -13.61
C CYS A 184 -3.83 -34.89 -13.20
N THR A 185 -3.54 -34.89 -11.90
CA THR A 185 -2.18 -34.91 -11.37
C THR A 185 -1.42 -36.22 -11.60
N THR A 186 -2.10 -37.32 -12.01
CA THR A 186 -1.44 -38.56 -12.39
C THR A 186 -0.52 -38.43 -13.59
N PHE A 187 -0.76 -37.43 -14.44
CA PHE A 187 0.12 -37.14 -15.56
C PHE A 187 1.47 -36.61 -15.03
N TRP A 188 2.54 -37.22 -15.49
CA TRP A 188 3.93 -36.96 -15.06
C TRP A 188 4.21 -37.25 -13.58
N SER A 189 3.39 -38.12 -12.95
CA SER A 189 3.52 -38.55 -11.56
C SER A 189 3.41 -37.39 -10.55
N HIS A 190 2.55 -36.43 -10.83
CA HIS A 190 2.34 -35.26 -9.96
C HIS A 190 1.27 -35.44 -8.90
N THR A 191 0.80 -36.72 -8.66
CA THR A 191 -0.22 -37.01 -7.66
C THR A 191 0.22 -36.62 -6.26
N TYR A 192 -0.61 -35.88 -5.56
CA TYR A 192 -0.39 -35.47 -4.18
C TYR A 192 -1.06 -36.43 -3.21
N ASN A 193 -0.40 -36.73 -2.09
CA ASN A 193 -0.94 -37.54 -1.00
C ASN A 193 -1.55 -36.67 0.13
N SER A 194 -1.23 -35.40 0.17
CA SER A 194 -1.81 -34.43 1.10
C SER A 194 -1.71 -33.00 0.54
N PHE A 195 -2.56 -32.10 1.04
CA PHE A 195 -2.50 -30.68 0.68
C PHE A 195 -1.17 -30.03 1.08
N ASP A 196 -0.47 -30.55 2.08
CA ASP A 196 0.79 -29.99 2.58
C ASP A 196 1.95 -30.15 1.58
N GLN A 197 1.81 -31.08 0.62
CA GLN A 197 2.78 -31.27 -0.47
C GLN A 197 2.61 -30.21 -1.59
N ILE A 198 1.49 -29.50 -1.59
CA ILE A 198 1.21 -28.55 -2.68
C ILE A 198 1.92 -27.22 -2.40
N GLU A 199 2.59 -26.73 -3.39
CA GLU A 199 3.18 -25.39 -3.41
C GLU A 199 2.49 -24.51 -4.44
N SER A 200 2.53 -23.19 -4.23
CA SER A 200 2.09 -22.26 -5.25
C SER A 200 2.96 -22.38 -6.51
N PRO A 201 2.41 -22.16 -7.71
CA PRO A 201 3.13 -22.33 -8.96
C PRO A 201 4.46 -21.60 -8.99
N SER A 202 5.48 -22.23 -9.57
CA SER A 202 6.78 -21.65 -9.91
C SER A 202 6.96 -21.64 -11.44
N LYS A 203 7.90 -20.86 -11.91
CA LYS A 203 8.34 -20.93 -13.32
C LYS A 203 9.23 -22.13 -13.58
#